data_bab0b06ec0cef66784f34039002c1bcd
#
_entry.id   bab0b06ec0cef66784f34039002c1bcd
#
_cell.length_a   1.000
_cell.length_b   1.000
_cell.length_c   1.000
_cell.angle_alpha   90.00
_cell.angle_beta   90.00
_cell.angle_gamma   90.00
#
_symmetry.space_group_name_H-M   'P 1'
#
loop_
_entity.id
_entity.type
_entity.pdbx_description
1 polymer ?
#
loop_
_entity_poly.entity_id
_entity_poly.type
_entity_poly.pdbx_seq_one_letter_code
_entity_poly.pdbx_strand_id
1 'polypeptide(L)'
;MKIVADSEEILYSIALRACPLVGDVNFMKLVSVTGSAKETWRLSKSVLQEISGIGTQISKGIGDDTFLKFAEKELLFCEKNSIKVRLRHQNQLPQLLSECPDAPAVLYQKGDFNENLKLISIVGTRK
;
A
#
# COMPACT_ATOMS: atom_id res chain seq x y z
N MET A 1 10.46 -8.33 -16.82
CA MET A 1 10.08 -9.21 -15.73
C MET A 1 9.15 -8.55 -14.77
N LYS A 2 8.17 -9.27 -14.39
CA LYS A 2 7.18 -8.77 -13.47
C LYS A 2 7.71 -8.48 -12.09
N ILE A 3 8.76 -9.20 -11.69
CA ILE A 3 9.28 -9.06 -10.33
C ILE A 3 9.70 -7.64 -10.05
N VAL A 4 10.37 -7.00 -11.00
CA VAL A 4 10.82 -5.62 -10.81
C VAL A 4 9.62 -4.68 -10.70
N ALA A 5 8.64 -4.83 -11.60
CA ALA A 5 7.46 -3.97 -11.58
C ALA A 5 6.65 -4.18 -10.30
N ASP A 6 6.52 -5.45 -9.86
CA ASP A 6 5.79 -5.75 -8.65
C ASP A 6 6.49 -5.17 -7.43
N SER A 7 7.82 -5.24 -7.40
CA SER A 7 8.59 -4.70 -6.29
C SER A 7 8.44 -3.18 -6.20
N GLU A 8 8.40 -2.50 -7.34
CA GLU A 8 8.20 -1.07 -7.35
C GLU A 8 6.82 -0.71 -6.83
N GLU A 9 5.81 -1.43 -7.27
CA GLU A 9 4.45 -1.12 -6.80
C GLU A 9 4.34 -1.38 -5.30
N ILE A 10 4.96 -2.43 -4.80
CA ILE A 10 4.98 -2.69 -3.36
C ILE A 10 5.67 -1.55 -2.63
N LEU A 11 6.81 -1.11 -3.13
CA LEU A 11 7.58 -0.02 -2.52
C LEU A 11 6.74 1.25 -2.43
N TYR A 12 6.15 1.66 -3.54
CA TYR A 12 5.36 2.88 -3.56
C TYR A 12 4.07 2.73 -2.76
N SER A 13 3.52 1.52 -2.69
CA SER A 13 2.33 1.29 -1.86
C SER A 13 2.64 1.47 -0.38
N ILE A 14 3.78 0.95 0.08
CA ILE A 14 4.19 1.14 1.47
C ILE A 14 4.41 2.63 1.74
N ALA A 15 5.09 3.31 0.83
CA ALA A 15 5.37 4.74 1.00
C ALA A 15 4.06 5.55 1.05
N LEU A 16 3.15 5.27 0.14
CA LEU A 16 1.88 6.00 0.08
C LEU A 16 1.05 5.76 1.34
N ARG A 17 0.99 4.51 1.77
CA ARG A 17 0.22 4.18 2.98
C ARG A 17 0.82 4.80 4.23
N ALA A 18 2.13 5.05 4.23
CA ALA A 18 2.81 5.66 5.37
C ALA A 18 2.57 7.16 5.47
N CYS A 19 2.13 7.79 4.41
CA CYS A 19 1.90 9.24 4.42
C CYS A 19 0.79 9.60 5.40
N PRO A 20 0.95 10.70 6.14
CA PRO A 20 -0.09 11.13 7.09
C PRO A 20 -1.42 11.34 6.38
N LEU A 21 -2.49 10.89 7.02
CA LEU A 21 -3.87 11.07 6.58
C LEU A 21 -4.25 10.27 5.34
N VAL A 22 -3.33 9.51 4.74
CA VAL A 22 -3.71 8.72 3.58
C VAL A 22 -4.65 7.59 3.99
N GLY A 23 -4.32 6.80 4.99
CA GLY A 23 -5.21 5.73 5.43
C GLY A 23 -5.61 4.77 4.32
N ASP A 24 -6.37 3.74 4.68
CA ASP A 24 -6.75 2.72 3.71
C ASP A 24 -7.77 3.22 2.68
N VAL A 25 -8.73 4.01 3.14
CA VAL A 25 -9.79 4.51 2.25
C VAL A 25 -9.20 5.47 1.23
N ASN A 26 -8.40 6.43 1.67
CA ASN A 26 -7.80 7.40 0.77
C ASN A 26 -6.79 6.74 -0.15
N PHE A 27 -6.06 5.74 0.35
CA PHE A 27 -5.15 4.97 -0.50
C PHE A 27 -5.91 4.36 -1.67
N MET A 28 -7.02 3.67 -1.40
CA MET A 28 -7.80 3.03 -2.46
C MET A 28 -8.39 4.05 -3.41
N LYS A 29 -8.82 5.20 -2.88
CA LYS A 29 -9.33 6.27 -3.73
C LYS A 29 -8.26 6.76 -4.70
N LEU A 30 -7.06 7.01 -4.19
CA LEU A 30 -5.96 7.49 -5.00
C LEU A 30 -5.59 6.50 -6.11
N VAL A 31 -5.42 5.23 -5.76
CA VAL A 31 -5.01 4.25 -6.76
C VAL A 31 -6.13 3.97 -7.77
N SER A 32 -7.39 4.12 -7.37
CA SER A 32 -8.48 3.91 -8.33
C SER A 32 -8.53 5.01 -9.37
N VAL A 33 -8.13 6.23 -9.01
CA VAL A 33 -8.11 7.35 -9.94
C VAL A 33 -6.87 7.32 -10.82
N THR A 34 -5.71 7.01 -10.24
CA THR A 34 -4.43 7.13 -10.95
C THR A 34 -4.01 5.82 -11.61
N GLY A 35 -4.50 4.69 -11.13
CA GLY A 35 -4.16 3.38 -11.64
C GLY A 35 -3.19 2.58 -10.78
N SER A 36 -2.35 3.24 -9.98
CA SER A 36 -1.40 2.53 -9.15
C SER A 36 -0.82 3.47 -8.11
N ALA A 37 -0.17 2.90 -7.10
CA ALA A 37 0.54 3.70 -6.09
C ALA A 37 1.73 4.41 -6.71
N LYS A 38 2.40 3.76 -7.65
CA LYS A 38 3.54 4.36 -8.33
C LYS A 38 3.11 5.61 -9.10
N GLU A 39 2.00 5.53 -9.84
CA GLU A 39 1.49 6.68 -10.57
C GLU A 39 1.07 7.80 -9.62
N THR A 40 0.42 7.44 -8.51
CA THR A 40 0.04 8.43 -7.50
C THR A 40 1.25 9.17 -6.98
N TRP A 41 2.33 8.44 -6.72
CA TRP A 41 3.54 9.03 -6.15
C TRP A 41 4.19 10.04 -7.07
N ARG A 42 4.00 9.86 -8.37
CA ARG A 42 4.66 10.70 -9.38
C ARG A 42 3.86 11.95 -9.74
N LEU A 43 2.62 12.04 -9.30
CA LEU A 43 1.79 13.20 -9.65
C LEU A 43 2.22 14.43 -8.86
N SER A 44 2.02 15.60 -9.48
CA SER A 44 2.27 16.85 -8.79
C SER A 44 1.19 17.07 -7.73
N LYS A 45 1.51 17.91 -6.75
CA LYS A 45 0.56 18.18 -5.68
C LYS A 45 -0.70 18.86 -6.17
N SER A 46 -0.58 19.71 -7.17
CA SER A 46 -1.76 20.39 -7.71
C SER A 46 -2.71 19.39 -8.38
N VAL A 47 -2.17 18.39 -9.07
CA VAL A 47 -3.01 17.37 -9.68
C VAL A 47 -3.65 16.49 -8.60
N LEU A 48 -2.89 16.13 -7.57
CA LEU A 48 -3.43 15.33 -6.48
C LEU A 48 -4.60 16.04 -5.79
N GLN A 49 -4.49 17.36 -5.60
CA GLN A 49 -5.52 18.12 -4.92
C GLN A 49 -6.80 18.24 -5.73
N GLU A 50 -6.75 17.98 -7.02
CA GLU A 50 -7.95 17.95 -7.85
C GLU A 50 -8.77 16.70 -7.65
N ILE A 51 -8.20 15.67 -7.05
CA ILE A 51 -8.93 14.44 -6.78
C ILE A 51 -9.89 14.69 -5.63
N SER A 52 -11.14 14.32 -5.84
CA SER A 52 -12.20 14.55 -4.85
C SER A 52 -11.82 13.92 -3.51
N GLY A 53 -11.87 14.73 -2.46
CA GLY A 53 -11.56 14.26 -1.12
C GLY A 53 -10.09 14.29 -0.75
N ILE A 54 -9.22 14.68 -1.69
CA ILE A 54 -7.79 14.76 -1.44
C ILE A 54 -7.41 16.25 -1.39
N GLY A 55 -7.26 16.76 -0.19
CA GLY A 55 -6.90 18.16 -0.02
C GLY A 55 -5.41 18.34 0.20
N THR A 56 -5.06 19.58 0.56
CA THR A 56 -3.67 19.95 0.78
C THR A 56 -3.01 19.07 1.85
N GLN A 57 -3.74 18.80 2.93
CA GLN A 57 -3.19 18.03 4.03
C GLN A 57 -2.83 16.60 3.62
N ILE A 58 -3.70 15.97 2.83
CA ILE A 58 -3.49 14.58 2.42
C ILE A 58 -2.36 14.51 1.39
N SER A 59 -2.35 15.43 0.44
CA SER A 59 -1.35 15.40 -0.63
C SER A 59 0.04 15.80 -0.17
N LYS A 60 0.15 16.40 1.01
CA LYS A 60 1.39 17.02 1.46
C LYS A 60 2.56 16.04 1.53
N GLY A 61 2.32 14.83 2.01
CA GLY A 61 3.39 13.86 2.17
C GLY A 61 3.64 12.99 0.94
N ILE A 62 2.73 13.03 -0.03
CA ILE A 62 2.86 12.17 -1.20
C ILE A 62 4.01 12.68 -2.05
N GLY A 63 4.95 11.78 -2.36
CA GLY A 63 6.14 12.18 -3.11
C GLY A 63 7.32 12.57 -2.25
N ASP A 64 7.15 12.58 -0.94
CA ASP A 64 8.23 12.96 -0.01
C ASP A 64 9.21 11.80 0.15
N ASP A 65 10.50 12.08 -0.06
CA ASP A 65 11.56 11.09 0.04
C ASP A 65 11.61 10.41 1.41
N THR A 66 11.22 11.10 2.46
CA THR A 66 11.22 10.54 3.80
C THR A 66 10.41 9.25 3.86
N PHE A 67 9.22 9.27 3.25
CA PHE A 67 8.35 8.11 3.26
C PHE A 67 8.83 7.03 2.30
N LEU A 68 9.47 7.44 1.21
CA LEU A 68 10.05 6.47 0.29
C LEU A 68 11.20 5.72 0.95
N LYS A 69 12.05 6.43 1.69
CA LYS A 69 13.13 5.79 2.42
C LYS A 69 12.62 4.87 3.50
N PHE A 70 11.55 5.27 4.19
CA PHE A 70 10.89 4.40 5.15
C PHE A 70 10.42 3.12 4.47
N ALA A 71 9.81 3.25 3.30
CA ALA A 71 9.30 2.10 2.56
C ALA A 71 10.42 1.16 2.14
N GLU A 72 11.56 1.72 1.75
CA GLU A 72 12.71 0.89 1.40
C GLU A 72 13.19 0.05 2.57
N LYS A 73 13.23 0.65 3.76
CA LYS A 73 13.64 -0.08 4.96
C LYS A 73 12.62 -1.14 5.34
N GLU A 74 11.33 -0.82 5.22
CA GLU A 74 10.29 -1.78 5.51
C GLU A 74 10.35 -2.98 4.56
N LEU A 75 10.58 -2.71 3.28
CA LEU A 75 10.65 -3.77 2.30
C LEU A 75 11.84 -4.69 2.56
N LEU A 76 12.99 -4.11 2.91
CA LEU A 76 14.16 -4.91 3.26
C LEU A 76 13.89 -5.75 4.51
N PHE A 77 13.23 -5.16 5.51
CA PHE A 77 12.86 -5.89 6.71
C PHE A 77 11.97 -7.08 6.37
N CYS A 78 10.99 -6.86 5.49
CA CYS A 78 10.08 -7.92 5.10
C CYS A 78 10.80 -9.04 4.37
N GLU A 79 11.73 -8.71 3.51
CA GLU A 79 12.50 -9.71 2.78
C GLU A 79 13.35 -10.54 3.74
N LYS A 80 14.00 -9.88 4.70
CA LYS A 80 14.84 -10.56 5.67
C LYS A 80 14.06 -11.50 6.57
N ASN A 81 12.81 -11.19 6.83
CA ASN A 81 12.01 -11.93 7.80
C ASN A 81 10.94 -12.79 7.14
N SER A 82 11.02 -12.97 5.83
CA SER A 82 10.08 -13.80 5.07
C SER A 82 8.64 -13.32 5.24
N ILE A 83 8.46 -12.01 5.29
CA ILE A 83 7.14 -11.39 5.35
C ILE A 83 6.76 -10.99 3.94
N LYS A 84 5.59 -11.42 3.49
CA LYS A 84 5.06 -11.07 2.19
C LYS A 84 4.18 -9.85 2.32
N VAL A 85 4.29 -8.94 1.35
CA VAL A 85 3.44 -7.77 1.30
C VAL A 85 2.34 -8.03 0.28
N ARG A 86 1.10 -7.92 0.70
CA ARG A 86 -0.07 -8.16 -0.14
C ARG A 86 -0.80 -6.85 -0.36
N LEU A 87 -1.16 -6.58 -1.61
CA LEU A 87 -1.79 -5.31 -1.98
C LEU A 87 -3.23 -5.54 -2.37
N ARG A 88 -4.13 -4.79 -1.74
CA ARG A 88 -5.56 -4.93 -2.02
C ARG A 88 -5.89 -4.58 -3.47
N HIS A 89 -5.30 -3.52 -3.98
CA HIS A 89 -5.62 -3.08 -5.34
C HIS A 89 -5.05 -3.98 -6.43
N GLN A 90 -4.25 -4.98 -6.04
CA GLN A 90 -3.77 -6.00 -6.97
C GLN A 90 -4.39 -7.36 -6.67
N ASN A 91 -5.49 -7.37 -5.94
CA ASN A 91 -6.26 -8.58 -5.65
C ASN A 91 -5.44 -9.64 -4.93
N GLN A 92 -4.59 -9.21 -3.99
CA GLN A 92 -3.70 -10.12 -3.29
C GLN A 92 -4.15 -10.43 -1.87
N LEU A 93 -5.26 -9.87 -1.42
CA LEU A 93 -5.79 -10.19 -0.09
C LEU A 93 -6.60 -11.48 -0.12
N PRO A 94 -6.70 -12.18 1.02
CA PRO A 94 -7.63 -13.30 1.11
C PRO A 94 -9.05 -12.84 0.75
N GLN A 95 -9.81 -13.70 0.12
CA GLN A 95 -11.11 -13.33 -0.42
C GLN A 95 -12.03 -12.71 0.63
N LEU A 96 -12.16 -13.35 1.78
CA LEU A 96 -13.06 -12.84 2.81
C LEU A 96 -12.64 -11.47 3.32
N LEU A 97 -11.34 -11.25 3.42
CA LEU A 97 -10.84 -9.96 3.88
C LEU A 97 -11.07 -8.89 2.82
N SER A 98 -10.87 -9.23 1.56
CA SER A 98 -11.01 -8.25 0.48
C SER A 98 -12.44 -7.76 0.32
N GLU A 99 -13.42 -8.53 0.82
CA GLU A 99 -14.82 -8.14 0.74
C GLU A 99 -15.22 -7.16 1.83
N CYS A 100 -14.36 -6.93 2.82
CA CYS A 100 -14.65 -5.98 3.88
C CYS A 100 -14.46 -4.56 3.37
N PRO A 101 -15.41 -3.64 3.65
CA PRO A 101 -15.26 -2.25 3.17
C PRO A 101 -14.01 -1.57 3.71
N ASP A 102 -13.57 -1.94 4.90
CA ASP A 102 -12.41 -1.34 5.54
C ASP A 102 -11.18 -2.24 5.48
N ALA A 103 -11.11 -3.11 4.48
CA ALA A 103 -9.94 -3.97 4.30
C ALA A 103 -8.67 -3.13 4.15
N PRO A 104 -7.55 -3.62 4.68
CA PRO A 104 -6.30 -2.86 4.58
C PRO A 104 -5.83 -2.76 3.14
N ALA A 105 -5.27 -1.61 2.78
CA ALA A 105 -4.69 -1.41 1.46
C ALA A 105 -3.41 -2.21 1.30
N VAL A 106 -2.62 -2.28 2.37
CA VAL A 106 -1.36 -3.02 2.40
C VAL A 106 -1.40 -3.97 3.56
N LEU A 107 -1.22 -5.25 3.28
CA LEU A 107 -1.27 -6.30 4.30
C LEU A 107 0.09 -6.97 4.38
N TYR A 108 0.59 -7.10 5.60
CA TYR A 108 1.84 -7.82 5.86
C TYR A 108 1.50 -9.22 6.36
N GLN A 109 2.04 -10.23 5.68
CA GLN A 109 1.73 -11.61 5.98
C GLN A 109 3.00 -12.37 6.26
N LYS A 110 3.05 -13.05 7.40
CA LYS A 110 4.16 -13.96 7.71
C LYS A 110 3.66 -15.39 7.56
N GLY A 111 4.37 -16.16 6.72
CA GLY A 111 3.92 -17.49 6.37
C GLY A 111 3.04 -17.46 5.14
N ASP A 112 2.59 -18.64 4.72
CA ASP A 112 1.80 -18.75 3.50
C ASP A 112 0.31 -18.74 3.80
N PHE A 113 -0.46 -18.17 2.88
CA PHE A 113 -1.90 -18.33 2.90
C PHE A 113 -2.28 -19.72 2.45
N ASN A 114 -3.31 -20.23 3.09
CA ASN A 114 -4.07 -21.33 2.51
C ASN A 114 -5.51 -21.05 2.86
N GLU A 115 -6.34 -20.79 1.86
CA GLU A 115 -7.72 -20.41 2.12
C GLU A 115 -8.54 -21.51 2.76
N ASN A 116 -8.02 -22.74 2.74
CA ASN A 116 -8.66 -23.83 3.46
C ASN A 116 -8.33 -23.84 4.95
N LEU A 117 -7.38 -23.05 5.38
CA LEU A 117 -7.03 -22.93 6.78
C LEU A 117 -7.77 -21.75 7.38
N LYS A 118 -8.21 -21.93 8.62
CA LYS A 118 -8.92 -20.88 9.31
C LYS A 118 -8.03 -19.89 10.00
N LEU A 119 -6.81 -20.31 10.32
CA LEU A 119 -5.86 -19.45 11.00
C LEU A 119 -4.82 -18.97 10.02
N ILE A 120 -4.70 -17.68 9.93
CA ILE A 120 -3.70 -17.03 9.11
C ILE A 120 -2.94 -16.08 10.01
N SER A 121 -1.62 -16.21 9.99
CA SER A 121 -0.80 -15.29 10.77
C SER A 121 -0.70 -13.98 10.01
N ILE A 122 -1.35 -12.97 10.52
CA ILE A 122 -1.38 -11.65 9.89
C ILE A 122 -0.63 -10.68 10.77
N VAL A 123 0.33 -9.98 10.17
CA VAL A 123 1.05 -8.91 10.84
C VAL A 123 0.35 -7.62 10.46
N GLY A 124 -0.10 -6.88 11.46
CA GLY A 124 -0.80 -5.64 11.20
C GLY A 124 0.11 -4.56 10.66
N THR A 125 -0.46 -3.38 10.45
CA THR A 125 0.30 -2.24 9.96
C THR A 125 1.38 -1.87 10.97
N ARG A 126 2.59 -1.75 10.48
CA ARG A 126 3.70 -1.34 11.33
C ARG A 126 3.72 0.18 11.45
N LYS A 127 4.06 0.64 12.62
CA LYS A 127 4.12 2.07 12.85
C LYS A 127 5.44 2.47 13.47
#